data_8f9f308428cfc818b15021f86968fd0e
#
_entry.id   8f9f308428cfc818b15021f86968fd0e
#
_cell.length_a   1.000
_cell.length_b   1.000
_cell.length_c   1.000
_cell.angle_alpha   90.00
_cell.angle_beta   90.00
_cell.angle_gamma   90.00
#
_symmetry.space_group_name_H-M   'P 1'
#
loop_
_entity.id
_entity.type
_entity.pdbx_description
1 polymer ?
#
loop_
_entity_poly.entity_id
_entity_poly.type
_entity_poly.pdbx_seq_one_letter_code
_entity_poly.pdbx_strand_id
1 'polypeptide(L)'
;VFATNNGIEVGDTVRLHGEPFKVVGIMTQADSQALFLNNSDFTINTVSYGVGELTAAGMAALEDAGAAPAYRYSFTFAGAPSVAERTDIEQDMVRALNKADARVDDLTDASANQGIGYAADDVEGDSAMWTVLLEIIIAIMAFVFVVLTTATIEEESAVIGTLLASGYRRRELVAHYLLTLSLVGVVAAVTGCALGVVVFTNPMQGLYYGSYSLPPFHVTWSWGVFIKTTAVPVAVLVGITLLGLLRKMNLTPLQFLRHETGGKAGTKRGFTLPERLGFVARFRLRVFLRNLGNFATLFFGIAFASMLLLFGLAILPTMTHYADNLHNTLVAQH
;
A
#
# COMPACT_ATOMS: atom_id res chain seq x y z
N VAL A 1 -10.92 -20.87 1.36
CA VAL A 1 -9.52 -21.00 1.83
C VAL A 1 -9.29 -22.35 2.51
N PHE A 2 -10.09 -22.78 3.51
CA PHE A 2 -9.93 -24.07 4.19
C PHE A 2 -9.93 -25.27 3.22
N ALA A 3 -10.92 -25.34 2.32
CA ALA A 3 -10.99 -26.41 1.31
C ALA A 3 -9.74 -26.43 0.43
N THR A 4 -9.30 -25.26 -0.07
CA THR A 4 -8.11 -25.15 -0.90
C THR A 4 -6.83 -25.60 -0.19
N ASN A 5 -6.66 -25.17 1.09
CA ASN A 5 -5.47 -25.52 1.87
C ASN A 5 -5.41 -26.99 2.27
N ASN A 6 -6.57 -27.65 2.31
CA ASN A 6 -6.69 -29.09 2.62
C ASN A 6 -6.90 -29.98 1.37
N GLY A 7 -6.86 -29.39 0.16
CA GLY A 7 -7.06 -30.14 -1.08
C GLY A 7 -8.45 -30.77 -1.21
N ILE A 8 -9.47 -30.14 -0.63
CA ILE A 8 -10.85 -30.65 -0.65
C ILE A 8 -11.56 -30.09 -1.90
N GLU A 9 -12.11 -30.98 -2.71
CA GLU A 9 -12.86 -30.66 -3.92
C GLU A 9 -14.33 -31.12 -3.82
N VAL A 10 -15.16 -30.56 -4.69
CA VAL A 10 -16.56 -31.01 -4.82
C VAL A 10 -16.61 -32.45 -5.30
N GLY A 11 -17.27 -33.31 -4.55
CA GLY A 11 -17.35 -34.76 -4.78
C GLY A 11 -16.56 -35.56 -3.79
N ASP A 12 -15.63 -34.97 -3.04
CA ASP A 12 -14.85 -35.63 -2.02
C ASP A 12 -15.70 -36.03 -0.81
N THR A 13 -15.15 -36.91 0.00
CA THR A 13 -15.77 -37.32 1.26
C THR A 13 -14.90 -36.84 2.44
N VAL A 14 -15.46 -35.97 3.28
CA VAL A 14 -14.85 -35.54 4.53
C VAL A 14 -15.49 -36.29 5.72
N ARG A 15 -14.72 -36.53 6.78
CA ARG A 15 -15.22 -37.18 7.99
C ARG A 15 -15.40 -36.14 9.08
N LEU A 16 -16.62 -36.03 9.60
CA LEU A 16 -16.95 -35.19 10.75
C LEU A 16 -17.43 -36.11 11.87
N HIS A 17 -16.81 -36.02 13.02
CA HIS A 17 -17.13 -36.88 14.20
C HIS A 17 -17.16 -38.38 13.86
N GLY A 18 -16.30 -38.80 12.91
CA GLY A 18 -16.25 -40.21 12.45
C GLY A 18 -17.18 -40.54 11.27
N GLU A 19 -18.24 -39.78 11.06
CA GLU A 19 -19.23 -39.98 9.99
C GLU A 19 -18.78 -39.39 8.65
N PRO A 20 -19.01 -40.07 7.52
CA PRO A 20 -18.62 -39.63 6.20
C PRO A 20 -19.65 -38.68 5.60
N PHE A 21 -19.20 -37.51 5.14
CA PHE A 21 -20.04 -36.51 4.44
C PHE A 21 -19.47 -36.22 3.06
N LYS A 22 -20.35 -36.24 2.06
CA LYS A 22 -19.98 -35.87 0.69
C LYS A 22 -20.00 -34.37 0.51
N VAL A 23 -18.89 -33.80 0.02
CA VAL A 23 -18.80 -32.40 -0.33
C VAL A 23 -19.58 -32.12 -1.61
N VAL A 24 -20.64 -31.32 -1.51
CA VAL A 24 -21.52 -31.00 -2.65
C VAL A 24 -21.27 -29.59 -3.21
N GLY A 25 -20.51 -28.75 -2.49
CA GLY A 25 -20.19 -27.39 -2.92
C GLY A 25 -19.14 -26.75 -2.02
N ILE A 26 -18.50 -25.72 -2.54
CA ILE A 26 -17.60 -24.85 -1.77
C ILE A 26 -18.29 -23.49 -1.66
N MET A 27 -18.32 -22.97 -0.46
CA MET A 27 -19.00 -21.71 -0.15
C MET A 27 -18.14 -20.76 0.68
N THR A 28 -18.53 -19.53 0.74
CA THR A 28 -18.01 -18.51 1.67
C THR A 28 -19.16 -17.98 2.51
N GLN A 29 -18.92 -17.74 3.78
CA GLN A 29 -19.90 -17.13 4.69
C GLN A 29 -19.46 -15.72 5.06
N ALA A 30 -20.41 -14.81 5.19
CA ALA A 30 -20.15 -13.41 5.47
C ALA A 30 -19.57 -13.17 6.88
N ASP A 31 -19.91 -14.06 7.83
CA ASP A 31 -19.47 -14.00 9.23
C ASP A 31 -18.23 -14.83 9.53
N SER A 32 -17.66 -15.47 8.52
CA SER A 32 -16.48 -16.34 8.61
C SER A 32 -15.50 -16.11 7.47
N GLN A 33 -15.30 -14.85 7.10
CA GLN A 33 -14.33 -14.46 6.07
C GLN A 33 -12.91 -14.74 6.54
N ALA A 34 -12.60 -14.43 7.79
CA ALA A 34 -11.37 -14.83 8.46
C ALA A 34 -11.67 -16.01 9.42
N LEU A 35 -10.90 -17.08 9.30
CA LEU A 35 -11.15 -18.32 10.04
C LEU A 35 -10.46 -18.28 11.41
N PHE A 36 -11.14 -17.71 12.39
CA PHE A 36 -10.77 -17.76 13.80
C PHE A 36 -11.57 -18.85 14.51
N LEU A 37 -10.89 -19.68 15.28
CA LEU A 37 -11.57 -20.69 16.13
C LEU A 37 -12.31 -20.00 17.26
N ASN A 38 -11.65 -19.04 17.93
CA ASN A 38 -12.25 -18.15 18.92
C ASN A 38 -12.05 -16.70 18.53
N ASN A 39 -13.00 -15.83 18.89
CA ASN A 39 -12.92 -14.40 18.58
C ASN A 39 -11.76 -13.67 19.31
N SER A 40 -11.09 -14.32 20.25
CA SER A 40 -9.91 -13.82 20.96
C SER A 40 -8.57 -14.31 20.38
N ASP A 41 -8.59 -15.15 19.35
CA ASP A 41 -7.38 -15.69 18.75
C ASP A 41 -6.61 -14.60 18.00
N PHE A 42 -5.29 -14.65 18.06
CA PHE A 42 -4.41 -13.68 17.36
C PHE A 42 -4.14 -14.03 15.91
N THR A 43 -4.39 -15.28 15.51
CA THR A 43 -4.06 -15.77 14.16
C THR A 43 -5.21 -16.56 13.58
N ILE A 44 -5.42 -16.36 12.28
CA ILE A 44 -6.35 -17.18 11.49
C ILE A 44 -5.83 -18.62 11.41
N ASN A 45 -6.76 -19.57 11.42
CA ASN A 45 -6.44 -20.98 11.27
C ASN A 45 -7.13 -21.56 10.03
N THR A 46 -6.46 -21.48 8.91
CA THR A 46 -6.98 -21.90 7.61
C THR A 46 -6.75 -23.36 7.27
N VAL A 47 -6.06 -24.10 8.13
CA VAL A 47 -5.71 -25.52 7.92
C VAL A 47 -6.51 -26.43 8.84
N SER A 48 -6.59 -26.10 10.13
CA SER A 48 -7.23 -26.99 11.12
C SER A 48 -8.67 -26.59 11.44
N TYR A 49 -9.08 -25.37 11.07
CA TYR A 49 -10.42 -24.86 11.32
C TYR A 49 -11.11 -24.43 10.01
N GLY A 50 -12.32 -24.89 9.81
CA GLY A 50 -13.15 -24.56 8.68
C GLY A 50 -14.62 -24.49 9.07
N VAL A 51 -15.40 -23.74 8.30
CA VAL A 51 -16.84 -23.61 8.47
C VAL A 51 -17.53 -24.18 7.24
N GLY A 52 -18.57 -24.95 7.46
CA GLY A 52 -19.36 -25.57 6.39
C GLY A 52 -20.82 -25.67 6.79
N GLU A 53 -21.68 -25.89 5.82
CA GLU A 53 -23.10 -26.11 6.04
C GLU A 53 -23.45 -27.56 5.79
N LEU A 54 -24.34 -28.10 6.62
CA LEU A 54 -24.89 -29.42 6.48
C LEU A 54 -26.39 -29.35 6.15
N THR A 55 -26.89 -30.39 5.48
CA THR A 55 -28.33 -30.57 5.37
C THR A 55 -28.91 -30.96 6.74
N ALA A 56 -30.22 -30.78 6.95
CA ALA A 56 -30.88 -31.20 8.18
C ALA A 56 -30.66 -32.71 8.49
N ALA A 57 -30.65 -33.56 7.47
CA ALA A 57 -30.34 -34.96 7.61
C ALA A 57 -28.89 -35.23 8.03
N GLY A 58 -27.94 -34.40 7.49
CA GLY A 58 -26.53 -34.46 7.89
C GLY A 58 -26.33 -34.01 9.33
N MET A 59 -27.05 -32.99 9.77
CA MET A 59 -27.01 -32.54 11.18
C MET A 59 -27.54 -33.60 12.13
N ALA A 60 -28.68 -34.22 11.81
CA ALA A 60 -29.21 -35.34 12.61
C ALA A 60 -28.22 -36.51 12.71
N ALA A 61 -27.54 -36.85 11.62
CA ALA A 61 -26.53 -37.89 11.63
C ALA A 61 -25.33 -37.55 12.55
N LEU A 62 -24.93 -36.27 12.62
CA LEU A 62 -23.89 -35.84 13.57
C LEU A 62 -24.37 -35.91 15.03
N GLU A 63 -25.60 -35.50 15.29
CA GLU A 63 -26.21 -35.62 16.64
C GLU A 63 -26.31 -37.10 17.09
N ASP A 64 -26.74 -37.99 16.20
CA ASP A 64 -26.79 -39.43 16.45
C ASP A 64 -25.39 -40.00 16.70
N ALA A 65 -24.35 -39.45 16.06
CA ALA A 65 -22.95 -39.82 16.29
C ALA A 65 -22.38 -39.23 17.61
N GLY A 66 -23.18 -38.47 18.36
CA GLY A 66 -22.83 -37.89 19.65
C GLY A 66 -22.17 -36.50 19.60
N ALA A 67 -22.26 -35.82 18.50
CA ALA A 67 -21.84 -34.42 18.44
C ALA A 67 -22.81 -33.53 19.22
N ALA A 68 -22.29 -32.77 20.19
CA ALA A 68 -23.12 -31.86 20.97
C ALA A 68 -23.42 -30.58 20.16
N PRO A 69 -24.69 -30.23 19.95
CA PRO A 69 -25.01 -28.99 19.24
C PRO A 69 -24.71 -27.75 20.11
N ALA A 70 -24.11 -26.74 19.49
CA ALA A 70 -24.03 -25.37 20.03
C ALA A 70 -24.97 -24.47 19.25
N TYR A 71 -25.76 -23.70 19.94
CA TYR A 71 -26.73 -22.82 19.31
C TYR A 71 -26.19 -21.39 19.22
N ARG A 72 -26.18 -20.84 18.02
CA ARG A 72 -25.84 -19.44 17.77
C ARG A 72 -27.06 -18.71 17.24
N TYR A 73 -27.35 -17.56 17.84
CA TYR A 73 -28.47 -16.71 17.46
C TYR A 73 -27.94 -15.37 16.97
N SER A 74 -28.38 -14.93 15.80
CA SER A 74 -28.09 -13.59 15.28
C SER A 74 -29.33 -12.71 15.48
N PHE A 75 -29.10 -11.44 15.85
CA PHE A 75 -30.14 -10.46 16.00
C PHE A 75 -29.71 -9.12 15.36
N THR A 76 -30.67 -8.29 15.03
CA THR A 76 -30.45 -6.94 14.52
C THR A 76 -31.19 -5.95 15.39
N PHE A 77 -30.60 -4.77 15.57
CA PHE A 77 -31.24 -3.70 16.33
C PHE A 77 -32.36 -3.06 15.51
N ALA A 78 -33.50 -2.75 16.15
CA ALA A 78 -34.53 -1.92 15.55
C ALA A 78 -34.07 -0.47 15.50
N GLY A 79 -33.87 0.08 14.28
CA GLY A 79 -33.34 1.42 14.09
C GLY A 79 -31.78 1.42 14.02
N ALA A 80 -31.18 2.56 14.30
CA ALA A 80 -29.73 2.74 14.32
C ALA A 80 -29.30 3.30 15.68
N PRO A 81 -29.30 2.50 16.75
CA PRO A 81 -28.89 2.96 18.07
C PRO A 81 -27.41 3.33 18.08
N SER A 82 -27.05 4.30 18.92
CA SER A 82 -25.66 4.65 19.20
C SER A 82 -24.92 3.47 19.85
N VAL A 83 -23.58 3.52 19.86
CA VAL A 83 -22.77 2.46 20.48
C VAL A 83 -23.12 2.24 21.95
N ALA A 84 -23.36 3.33 22.71
CA ALA A 84 -23.75 3.23 24.10
C ALA A 84 -25.12 2.56 24.28
N GLU A 85 -26.11 2.96 23.49
CA GLU A 85 -27.45 2.34 23.52
C GLU A 85 -27.40 0.86 23.12
N ARG A 86 -26.57 0.48 22.14
CA ARG A 86 -26.36 -0.94 21.80
C ARG A 86 -25.83 -1.72 22.98
N THR A 87 -24.79 -1.22 23.62
CA THR A 87 -24.21 -1.87 24.80
C THR A 87 -25.22 -2.04 25.92
N ASP A 88 -26.06 -1.05 26.18
CA ASP A 88 -27.10 -1.16 27.20
C ASP A 88 -28.16 -2.22 26.83
N ILE A 89 -28.62 -2.25 25.57
CA ILE A 89 -29.57 -3.25 25.06
C ILE A 89 -28.95 -4.67 25.16
N GLU A 90 -27.71 -4.85 24.80
CA GLU A 90 -26.99 -6.13 24.87
C GLU A 90 -26.87 -6.62 26.32
N GLN A 91 -26.50 -5.75 27.24
CA GLN A 91 -26.43 -6.09 28.65
C GLN A 91 -27.79 -6.46 29.23
N ASP A 92 -28.84 -5.72 28.87
CA ASP A 92 -30.20 -6.01 29.31
C ASP A 92 -30.70 -7.33 28.73
N MET A 93 -30.37 -7.62 27.48
CA MET A 93 -30.69 -8.91 26.85
C MET A 93 -29.99 -10.07 27.56
N VAL A 94 -28.69 -9.98 27.84
CA VAL A 94 -27.94 -11.02 28.59
C VAL A 94 -28.54 -11.20 29.99
N ARG A 95 -28.90 -10.11 30.69
CA ARG A 95 -29.55 -10.20 32.01
C ARG A 95 -30.89 -10.90 31.92
N ALA A 96 -31.70 -10.59 30.90
CA ALA A 96 -33.01 -11.21 30.70
C ALA A 96 -32.87 -12.71 30.37
N LEU A 97 -31.96 -13.09 29.51
CA LEU A 97 -31.68 -14.50 29.15
C LEU A 97 -31.20 -15.30 30.36
N ASN A 98 -30.26 -14.77 31.12
CA ASN A 98 -29.78 -15.43 32.36
C ASN A 98 -30.88 -15.57 33.40
N LYS A 99 -31.78 -14.60 33.50
CA LYS A 99 -32.96 -14.69 34.40
C LYS A 99 -33.96 -15.76 33.94
N ALA A 100 -34.00 -16.05 32.65
CA ALA A 100 -34.82 -17.10 32.04
C ALA A 100 -34.12 -18.48 32.04
N ASP A 101 -33.03 -18.61 32.78
CA ASP A 101 -32.21 -19.83 32.87
C ASP A 101 -31.57 -20.27 31.51
N ALA A 102 -31.46 -19.31 30.58
CA ALA A 102 -30.76 -19.49 29.33
C ALA A 102 -29.31 -19.03 29.51
N ARG A 103 -28.38 -19.96 29.55
CA ARG A 103 -26.98 -19.63 29.67
C ARG A 103 -26.45 -19.00 28.37
N VAL A 104 -25.91 -17.81 28.46
CA VAL A 104 -25.21 -17.14 27.37
C VAL A 104 -23.72 -17.35 27.60
N ASP A 105 -23.06 -18.09 26.71
CA ASP A 105 -21.62 -18.35 26.80
C ASP A 105 -20.81 -17.17 26.19
N ASP A 106 -21.29 -16.56 25.11
CA ASP A 106 -20.66 -15.40 24.47
C ASP A 106 -21.71 -14.50 23.81
N LEU A 107 -21.41 -13.20 23.77
CA LEU A 107 -22.17 -12.19 23.04
C LEU A 107 -21.18 -11.28 22.29
N THR A 108 -21.17 -11.37 21.00
CA THR A 108 -20.22 -10.63 20.15
C THR A 108 -20.98 -9.67 19.24
N ASP A 109 -20.71 -8.35 19.35
CA ASP A 109 -21.18 -7.37 18.37
C ASP A 109 -20.49 -7.63 17.02
N ALA A 110 -21.20 -7.41 15.92
CA ALA A 110 -20.65 -7.61 14.58
C ALA A 110 -19.36 -6.82 14.30
N SER A 111 -19.23 -5.64 14.91
CA SER A 111 -18.02 -4.82 14.80
C SER A 111 -16.82 -5.37 15.58
N ALA A 112 -17.05 -6.21 16.57
CA ALA A 112 -16.03 -6.89 17.37
C ALA A 112 -15.76 -8.32 16.87
N ASN A 113 -16.54 -8.80 15.90
CA ASN A 113 -16.37 -10.14 15.34
C ASN A 113 -15.22 -10.14 14.31
N GLN A 114 -14.09 -10.73 14.69
CA GLN A 114 -12.92 -10.84 13.83
C GLN A 114 -13.22 -11.63 12.54
N GLY A 115 -14.10 -12.63 12.59
CA GLY A 115 -14.50 -13.38 11.40
C GLY A 115 -15.13 -12.51 10.31
N ILE A 116 -15.76 -11.40 10.70
CA ILE A 116 -16.38 -10.41 9.78
C ILE A 116 -15.41 -9.31 9.38
N GLY A 117 -14.78 -8.65 10.37
CA GLY A 117 -14.04 -7.40 10.18
C GLY A 117 -12.62 -7.57 9.71
N TYR A 118 -11.92 -8.61 10.15
CA TYR A 118 -10.48 -8.74 10.05
C TYR A 118 -9.94 -8.65 8.61
N ALA A 119 -10.62 -9.30 7.65
CA ALA A 119 -10.20 -9.26 6.25
C ALA A 119 -10.31 -7.84 5.66
N ALA A 120 -11.34 -7.07 6.05
CA ALA A 120 -11.52 -5.69 5.60
C ALA A 120 -10.50 -4.76 6.25
N ASP A 121 -10.23 -4.92 7.54
CA ASP A 121 -9.25 -4.14 8.29
C ASP A 121 -7.82 -4.37 7.76
N ASP A 122 -7.49 -5.61 7.40
CA ASP A 122 -6.21 -5.97 6.78
C ASP A 122 -6.03 -5.29 5.41
N VAL A 123 -7.06 -5.35 4.56
CA VAL A 123 -7.06 -4.65 3.26
C VAL A 123 -6.94 -3.12 3.45
N GLU A 124 -7.61 -2.54 4.45
CA GLU A 124 -7.53 -1.11 4.76
C GLU A 124 -6.12 -0.74 5.24
N GLY A 125 -5.54 -1.54 6.15
CA GLY A 125 -4.17 -1.37 6.65
C GLY A 125 -3.13 -1.44 5.52
N ASP A 126 -3.23 -2.45 4.67
CA ASP A 126 -2.38 -2.61 3.49
C ASP A 126 -2.54 -1.44 2.50
N SER A 127 -3.77 -1.01 2.24
CA SER A 127 -4.04 0.14 1.38
C SER A 127 -3.41 1.43 1.93
N ALA A 128 -3.44 1.64 3.25
CA ALA A 128 -2.78 2.77 3.89
C ALA A 128 -1.26 2.68 3.72
N MET A 129 -0.65 1.51 3.95
CA MET A 129 0.77 1.28 3.75
C MET A 129 1.20 1.53 2.29
N TRP A 130 0.47 0.99 1.31
CA TRP A 130 0.74 1.21 -0.11
C TRP A 130 0.57 2.67 -0.53
N THR A 131 -0.36 3.40 0.11
CA THR A 131 -0.55 4.84 -0.13
C THR A 131 0.68 5.64 0.32
N VAL A 132 1.20 5.37 1.52
CA VAL A 132 2.43 6.02 2.01
C VAL A 132 3.63 5.69 1.11
N LEU A 133 3.77 4.44 0.68
CA LEU A 133 4.82 4.04 -0.25
C LEU A 133 4.70 4.78 -1.59
N LEU A 134 3.49 4.91 -2.12
CA LEU A 134 3.22 5.66 -3.35
C LEU A 134 3.63 7.13 -3.20
N GLU A 135 3.31 7.79 -2.07
CA GLU A 135 3.70 9.18 -1.80
C GLU A 135 5.22 9.35 -1.78
N ILE A 136 5.94 8.41 -1.17
CA ILE A 136 7.41 8.39 -1.16
C ILE A 136 7.95 8.25 -2.60
N ILE A 137 7.40 7.34 -3.40
CA ILE A 137 7.79 7.15 -4.80
C ILE A 137 7.52 8.42 -5.63
N ILE A 138 6.38 9.07 -5.43
CA ILE A 138 6.06 10.35 -6.11
C ILE A 138 7.08 11.43 -5.74
N ALA A 139 7.45 11.53 -4.47
CA ALA A 139 8.46 12.49 -4.02
C ALA A 139 9.84 12.24 -4.65
N ILE A 140 10.25 10.96 -4.75
CA ILE A 140 11.48 10.56 -5.41
C ILE A 140 11.43 10.89 -6.91
N MET A 141 10.33 10.54 -7.58
CA MET A 141 10.11 10.88 -9.00
C MET A 141 10.18 12.37 -9.22
N ALA A 142 9.48 13.15 -8.40
CA ALA A 142 9.51 14.60 -8.45
C ALA A 142 10.94 15.15 -8.42
N PHE A 143 11.74 14.63 -7.51
CA PHE A 143 13.15 15.00 -7.38
C PHE A 143 13.98 14.62 -8.62
N VAL A 144 13.83 13.40 -9.12
CA VAL A 144 14.51 12.92 -10.33
C VAL A 144 14.15 13.79 -11.54
N PHE A 145 12.88 14.15 -11.68
CA PHE A 145 12.44 15.04 -12.78
C PHE A 145 12.99 16.47 -12.69
N VAL A 146 13.15 17.02 -11.50
CA VAL A 146 13.84 18.31 -11.31
C VAL A 146 15.27 18.22 -11.82
N VAL A 147 15.98 17.15 -11.47
CA VAL A 147 17.37 16.93 -11.89
C VAL A 147 17.46 16.75 -13.40
N LEU A 148 16.61 15.87 -13.95
CA LEU A 148 16.57 15.56 -15.38
C LEU A 148 16.26 16.84 -16.20
N THR A 149 15.22 17.59 -15.83
CA THR A 149 14.87 18.86 -16.49
C THR A 149 16.03 19.86 -16.46
N THR A 150 16.71 19.94 -15.31
CA THR A 150 17.87 20.85 -15.18
C THR A 150 19.03 20.40 -16.07
N ALA A 151 19.35 19.10 -16.08
CA ALA A 151 20.42 18.54 -16.91
C ALA A 151 20.13 18.73 -18.41
N THR A 152 18.91 18.44 -18.86
CA THR A 152 18.50 18.64 -20.26
C THR A 152 18.66 20.10 -20.70
N ILE A 153 18.24 21.08 -19.88
CA ILE A 153 18.39 22.49 -20.19
C ILE A 153 19.87 22.89 -20.22
N GLU A 154 20.70 22.35 -19.35
CA GLU A 154 22.14 22.63 -19.31
C GLU A 154 22.87 22.06 -20.54
N GLU A 155 22.52 20.85 -20.92
CA GLU A 155 23.06 20.17 -22.10
C GLU A 155 22.68 20.88 -23.40
N GLU A 156 21.42 21.28 -23.53
CA GLU A 156 20.90 21.94 -24.72
C GLU A 156 20.99 23.47 -24.66
N SER A 157 21.72 24.02 -23.70
CA SER A 157 21.77 25.47 -23.46
C SER A 157 22.21 26.29 -24.70
N ALA A 158 23.17 25.77 -25.47
CA ALA A 158 23.63 26.46 -26.71
C ALA A 158 22.52 26.49 -27.78
N VAL A 159 21.76 25.41 -27.94
CA VAL A 159 20.62 25.30 -28.85
C VAL A 159 19.51 26.29 -28.43
N ILE A 160 19.16 26.26 -27.15
CA ILE A 160 18.18 27.19 -26.57
C ILE A 160 18.59 28.62 -26.75
N GLY A 161 19.87 28.94 -26.52
CA GLY A 161 20.44 30.27 -26.70
C GLY A 161 20.36 30.77 -28.15
N THR A 162 20.69 29.92 -29.13
CA THR A 162 20.60 30.25 -30.56
C THR A 162 19.16 30.46 -31.02
N LEU A 163 18.24 29.60 -30.60
CA LEU A 163 16.82 29.73 -30.93
C LEU A 163 16.22 31.03 -30.35
N LEU A 164 16.54 31.38 -29.12
CA LEU A 164 16.12 32.63 -28.50
C LEU A 164 16.73 33.84 -29.22
N ALA A 165 18.01 33.77 -29.65
CA ALA A 165 18.66 34.83 -30.44
C ALA A 165 18.06 34.96 -31.85
N SER A 166 17.54 33.86 -32.42
CA SER A 166 16.85 33.86 -33.71
C SER A 166 15.39 34.33 -33.63
N GLY A 167 14.90 34.72 -32.44
CA GLY A 167 13.58 35.32 -32.27
C GLY A 167 12.48 34.37 -31.80
N TYR A 168 12.78 33.12 -31.50
CA TYR A 168 11.80 32.20 -30.87
C TYR A 168 11.39 32.73 -29.51
N ARG A 169 10.10 32.55 -29.17
CA ARG A 169 9.56 32.97 -27.89
C ARG A 169 9.86 31.95 -26.81
N ARG A 170 10.19 32.40 -25.60
CA ARG A 170 10.44 31.52 -24.44
C ARG A 170 9.32 30.52 -24.20
N ARG A 171 8.07 30.93 -24.36
CA ARG A 171 6.90 30.08 -24.20
C ARG A 171 6.85 28.89 -25.19
N GLU A 172 7.35 29.11 -26.42
CA GLU A 172 7.41 28.07 -27.44
C GLU A 172 8.42 26.99 -27.07
N LEU A 173 9.57 27.39 -26.56
CA LEU A 173 10.57 26.45 -26.06
C LEU A 173 10.10 25.72 -24.79
N VAL A 174 9.49 26.44 -23.83
CA VAL A 174 8.89 25.84 -22.66
C VAL A 174 7.84 24.80 -23.07
N ALA A 175 6.96 25.13 -24.02
CA ALA A 175 5.94 24.22 -24.51
C ALA A 175 6.55 22.97 -25.18
N HIS A 176 7.60 23.14 -25.96
CA HIS A 176 8.30 22.01 -26.63
C HIS A 176 8.91 21.06 -25.62
N TYR A 177 9.72 21.55 -24.70
CA TYR A 177 10.34 20.68 -23.67
C TYR A 177 9.33 20.09 -22.71
N LEU A 178 8.30 20.85 -22.32
CA LEU A 178 7.23 20.36 -21.49
C LEU A 178 6.46 19.24 -22.18
N LEU A 179 6.13 19.40 -23.47
CA LEU A 179 5.40 18.40 -24.24
C LEU A 179 6.21 17.09 -24.32
N THR A 180 7.50 17.17 -24.64
CA THR A 180 8.37 16.01 -24.78
C THR A 180 8.46 15.21 -23.47
N LEU A 181 8.76 15.88 -22.36
CA LEU A 181 8.87 15.23 -21.04
C LEU A 181 7.52 14.72 -20.54
N SER A 182 6.44 15.49 -20.75
CA SER A 182 5.09 15.10 -20.35
C SER A 182 4.57 13.92 -21.17
N LEU A 183 4.90 13.84 -22.46
CA LEU A 183 4.50 12.71 -23.31
C LEU A 183 5.05 11.38 -22.76
N VAL A 184 6.34 11.37 -22.41
CA VAL A 184 6.96 10.19 -21.79
C VAL A 184 6.26 9.82 -20.48
N GLY A 185 5.97 10.82 -19.64
CA GLY A 185 5.24 10.61 -18.39
C GLY A 185 3.83 10.06 -18.58
N VAL A 186 3.09 10.57 -19.54
CA VAL A 186 1.73 10.09 -19.86
C VAL A 186 1.78 8.66 -20.41
N VAL A 187 2.69 8.35 -21.32
CA VAL A 187 2.87 7.00 -21.86
C VAL A 187 3.23 6.02 -20.73
N ALA A 188 4.17 6.40 -19.85
CA ALA A 188 4.53 5.60 -18.68
C ALA A 188 3.33 5.38 -17.72
N ALA A 189 2.51 6.41 -17.50
CA ALA A 189 1.33 6.32 -16.65
C ALA A 189 0.26 5.38 -17.24
N VAL A 190 -0.01 5.48 -18.54
CA VAL A 190 -0.98 4.61 -19.23
C VAL A 190 -0.50 3.15 -19.22
N THR A 191 0.78 2.92 -19.56
CA THR A 191 1.34 1.57 -19.55
C THR A 191 1.40 1.00 -18.13
N GLY A 192 1.77 1.80 -17.13
CA GLY A 192 1.77 1.42 -15.72
C GLY A 192 0.37 1.07 -15.21
N CYS A 193 -0.64 1.85 -15.57
CA CYS A 193 -2.03 1.56 -15.23
C CYS A 193 -2.50 0.23 -15.87
N ALA A 194 -2.20 0.02 -17.15
CA ALA A 194 -2.55 -1.22 -17.85
C ALA A 194 -1.85 -2.45 -17.22
N LEU A 195 -0.55 -2.35 -16.94
CA LEU A 195 0.21 -3.41 -16.25
C LEU A 195 -0.33 -3.66 -14.85
N GLY A 196 -0.69 -2.61 -14.11
CA GLY A 196 -1.30 -2.71 -12.78
C GLY A 196 -2.54 -3.58 -12.81
N VAL A 197 -3.45 -3.31 -13.74
CA VAL A 197 -4.71 -4.06 -13.85
C VAL A 197 -4.49 -5.48 -14.41
N VAL A 198 -3.66 -5.65 -15.46
CA VAL A 198 -3.55 -6.93 -16.17
C VAL A 198 -2.59 -7.90 -15.47
N VAL A 199 -1.48 -7.40 -14.92
CA VAL A 199 -0.39 -8.24 -14.39
C VAL A 199 -0.46 -8.36 -12.87
N PHE A 200 -0.64 -7.24 -12.17
CA PHE A 200 -0.52 -7.22 -10.70
C PHE A 200 -1.81 -7.59 -9.95
N THR A 201 -2.97 -7.58 -10.61
CA THR A 201 -4.24 -7.98 -9.99
C THR A 201 -4.21 -9.42 -9.47
N ASN A 202 -3.74 -10.37 -10.27
CA ASN A 202 -3.72 -11.79 -9.88
C ASN A 202 -2.81 -12.09 -8.68
N PRO A 203 -1.54 -11.62 -8.62
CA PRO A 203 -0.72 -11.79 -7.43
C PRO A 203 -1.33 -11.16 -6.16
N MET A 204 -1.89 -9.96 -6.27
CA MET A 204 -2.54 -9.29 -5.14
C MET A 204 -3.78 -10.03 -4.68
N GLN A 205 -4.63 -10.49 -5.60
CA GLN A 205 -5.75 -11.37 -5.29
C GLN A 205 -5.27 -12.60 -4.52
N GLY A 206 -4.20 -13.25 -4.98
CA GLY A 206 -3.66 -14.48 -4.37
C GLY A 206 -3.27 -14.31 -2.91
N LEU A 207 -2.78 -13.13 -2.50
CA LEU A 207 -2.45 -12.84 -1.10
C LEU A 207 -3.68 -12.96 -0.20
N TYR A 208 -4.80 -12.33 -0.58
CA TYR A 208 -6.01 -12.33 0.24
C TYR A 208 -6.79 -13.63 0.13
N TYR A 209 -6.89 -14.22 -1.06
CA TYR A 209 -7.61 -15.49 -1.26
C TYR A 209 -6.86 -16.71 -0.73
N GLY A 210 -5.56 -16.58 -0.50
CA GLY A 210 -4.78 -17.57 0.24
C GLY A 210 -5.01 -17.56 1.75
N SER A 211 -5.49 -16.43 2.29
CA SER A 211 -5.66 -16.22 3.72
C SER A 211 -7.12 -16.15 4.16
N TYR A 212 -8.02 -15.63 3.32
CA TYR A 212 -9.41 -15.34 3.66
C TYR A 212 -10.40 -16.06 2.76
N SER A 213 -11.58 -16.36 3.32
CA SER A 213 -12.74 -16.91 2.60
C SER A 213 -13.56 -15.77 2.01
N LEU A 214 -13.13 -15.25 0.86
CA LEU A 214 -13.76 -14.12 0.21
C LEU A 214 -14.72 -14.57 -0.92
N PRO A 215 -15.73 -13.75 -1.27
CA PRO A 215 -16.58 -14.01 -2.42
C PRO A 215 -15.79 -13.96 -3.74
N PRO A 216 -16.35 -14.46 -4.86
CA PRO A 216 -15.65 -14.45 -6.15
C PRO A 216 -15.13 -13.05 -6.51
N PHE A 217 -13.87 -13.00 -6.94
CA PHE A 217 -13.19 -11.75 -7.25
C PHE A 217 -13.72 -11.13 -8.54
N HIS A 218 -14.04 -9.84 -8.47
CA HIS A 218 -14.41 -9.04 -9.63
C HIS A 218 -13.64 -7.72 -9.61
N VAL A 219 -12.93 -7.43 -10.70
CA VAL A 219 -12.24 -6.15 -10.88
C VAL A 219 -13.29 -5.06 -11.11
N THR A 220 -13.33 -4.08 -10.23
CA THR A 220 -14.18 -2.90 -10.39
C THR A 220 -13.34 -1.67 -10.63
N TRP A 221 -13.75 -0.82 -11.59
CA TRP A 221 -13.07 0.44 -11.84
C TRP A 221 -13.38 1.45 -10.75
N SER A 222 -12.33 2.05 -10.19
CA SER A 222 -12.45 3.12 -9.20
C SER A 222 -11.74 4.39 -9.67
N TRP A 223 -12.52 5.45 -9.89
CA TRP A 223 -11.98 6.77 -10.23
C TRP A 223 -11.08 7.33 -9.13
N GLY A 224 -11.40 7.06 -7.86
CA GLY A 224 -10.59 7.50 -6.73
C GLY A 224 -9.19 6.89 -6.76
N VAL A 225 -9.08 5.59 -7.04
CA VAL A 225 -7.80 4.89 -7.20
C VAL A 225 -7.06 5.45 -8.41
N PHE A 226 -7.69 5.55 -9.58
CA PHE A 226 -7.07 6.09 -10.79
C PHE A 226 -6.51 7.52 -10.59
N ILE A 227 -7.26 8.39 -9.93
CA ILE A 227 -6.81 9.76 -9.64
C ILE A 227 -5.57 9.73 -8.76
N LYS A 228 -5.59 8.98 -7.65
CA LYS A 228 -4.47 8.90 -6.71
C LYS A 228 -3.23 8.27 -7.33
N THR A 229 -3.37 7.19 -8.08
CA THR A 229 -2.23 6.40 -8.58
C THR A 229 -1.71 6.84 -9.94
N THR A 230 -2.51 7.55 -10.74
CA THR A 230 -2.15 7.92 -12.11
C THR A 230 -2.22 9.43 -12.33
N ALA A 231 -3.37 10.07 -12.07
CA ALA A 231 -3.55 11.48 -12.40
C ALA A 231 -2.69 12.40 -11.52
N VAL A 232 -2.61 12.15 -10.22
CA VAL A 232 -1.80 12.94 -9.27
C VAL A 232 -0.31 12.85 -9.59
N PRO A 233 0.32 11.67 -9.76
CA PRO A 233 1.72 11.55 -10.16
C PRO A 233 2.03 12.30 -11.46
N VAL A 234 1.18 12.15 -12.48
CA VAL A 234 1.36 12.86 -13.76
C VAL A 234 1.25 14.39 -13.58
N ALA A 235 0.27 14.85 -12.82
CA ALA A 235 0.10 16.28 -12.56
C ALA A 235 1.29 16.87 -11.78
N VAL A 236 1.81 16.14 -10.81
CA VAL A 236 3.02 16.52 -10.05
C VAL A 236 4.22 16.59 -11.00
N LEU A 237 4.42 15.57 -11.83
CA LEU A 237 5.50 15.53 -12.82
C LEU A 237 5.44 16.72 -13.78
N VAL A 238 4.29 16.95 -14.40
CA VAL A 238 4.08 18.07 -15.33
C VAL A 238 4.27 19.41 -14.63
N GLY A 239 3.73 19.56 -13.43
CA GLY A 239 3.85 20.79 -12.63
C GLY A 239 5.30 21.11 -12.28
N ILE A 240 6.06 20.12 -11.81
CA ILE A 240 7.49 20.30 -11.46
C ILE A 240 8.33 20.61 -12.69
N THR A 241 8.11 19.88 -13.79
CA THR A 241 8.80 20.13 -15.06
C THR A 241 8.51 21.55 -15.55
N LEU A 242 7.25 21.98 -15.54
CA LEU A 242 6.85 23.32 -15.92
C LEU A 242 7.53 24.38 -15.05
N LEU A 243 7.51 24.22 -13.72
CA LEU A 243 8.15 25.16 -12.80
C LEU A 243 9.67 25.22 -13.01
N GLY A 244 10.31 24.08 -13.25
CA GLY A 244 11.73 23.99 -13.57
C GLY A 244 12.07 24.73 -14.86
N LEU A 245 11.32 24.48 -15.94
CA LEU A 245 11.46 25.13 -17.22
C LEU A 245 11.24 26.65 -17.11
N LEU A 246 10.16 27.11 -16.49
CA LEU A 246 9.86 28.54 -16.33
C LEU A 246 10.98 29.28 -15.57
N ARG A 247 11.53 28.65 -14.50
CA ARG A 247 12.64 29.25 -13.74
C ARG A 247 13.93 29.37 -14.55
N LYS A 248 14.28 28.34 -15.31
CA LYS A 248 15.52 28.28 -16.10
C LYS A 248 15.41 29.11 -17.37
N MET A 249 14.26 29.17 -18.06
CA MET A 249 14.04 29.93 -19.27
C MET A 249 14.01 31.47 -19.05
N ASN A 250 14.09 31.95 -17.80
CA ASN A 250 14.24 33.38 -17.50
C ASN A 250 15.64 33.94 -17.78
N LEU A 251 16.62 33.08 -18.09
CA LEU A 251 17.96 33.48 -18.48
C LEU A 251 17.98 34.22 -19.84
N THR A 252 18.99 35.04 -20.05
CA THR A 252 19.19 35.75 -21.33
C THR A 252 19.81 34.80 -22.37
N PRO A 253 19.63 35.07 -23.71
CA PRO A 253 20.25 34.26 -24.75
C PRO A 253 21.78 34.15 -24.60
N LEU A 254 22.43 35.27 -24.18
CA LEU A 254 23.87 35.30 -23.96
C LEU A 254 24.31 34.38 -22.79
N GLN A 255 23.52 34.30 -21.73
CA GLN A 255 23.79 33.40 -20.61
C GLN A 255 23.69 31.93 -21.02
N PHE A 256 22.71 31.59 -21.87
CA PHE A 256 22.60 30.25 -22.44
C PHE A 256 23.81 29.90 -23.32
N LEU A 257 24.22 30.78 -24.22
CA LEU A 257 25.38 30.56 -25.10
C LEU A 257 26.70 30.46 -24.33
N ARG A 258 26.80 31.10 -23.16
CA ARG A 258 27.97 31.00 -22.27
C ARG A 258 27.89 29.82 -21.28
N HIS A 259 26.88 28.98 -21.38
CA HIS A 259 26.61 27.93 -20.40
C HIS A 259 26.52 28.42 -18.93
N GLU A 260 26.12 29.71 -18.74
CA GLU A 260 25.90 30.28 -17.41
C GLU A 260 24.49 29.95 -16.87
N THR A 261 24.08 28.67 -16.97
CA THR A 261 22.77 28.20 -16.59
C THR A 261 22.63 27.92 -15.09
N GLY A 262 23.75 27.87 -14.39
CA GLY A 262 23.80 27.74 -12.93
C GLY A 262 23.58 29.10 -12.26
N GLY A 263 22.36 29.37 -11.78
CA GLY A 263 21.82 30.52 -11.07
C GLY A 263 22.72 31.76 -10.89
N LYS A 264 22.10 32.94 -10.82
CA LYS A 264 22.74 34.27 -10.77
C LYS A 264 24.23 34.25 -10.41
N ALA A 265 25.08 34.72 -11.32
CA ALA A 265 26.42 35.22 -11.02
C ALA A 265 26.37 36.43 -10.05
N GLY A 266 25.52 36.36 -9.06
CA GLY A 266 25.53 37.26 -7.92
C GLY A 266 26.62 36.76 -7.00
N THR A 267 27.59 37.61 -6.71
CA THR A 267 28.59 37.51 -5.67
C THR A 267 28.21 36.49 -4.57
N LYS A 268 28.47 35.21 -4.84
CA LYS A 268 28.46 34.23 -3.76
C LYS A 268 29.55 34.72 -2.82
N ARG A 269 29.15 35.37 -1.71
CA ARG A 269 30.05 35.76 -0.62
C ARG A 269 31.02 34.60 -0.43
N GLY A 270 32.30 34.88 -0.73
CA GLY A 270 33.31 33.86 -0.60
C GLY A 270 33.29 33.37 0.84
N PHE A 271 33.01 32.09 1.04
CA PHE A 271 33.15 31.49 2.37
C PHE A 271 34.61 31.71 2.78
N THR A 272 34.84 32.57 3.74
CA THR A 272 36.17 32.76 4.36
C THR A 272 36.41 31.56 5.25
N LEU A 273 37.12 30.58 4.70
CA LEU A 273 37.53 29.39 5.44
C LEU A 273 38.70 29.74 6.35
N PRO A 274 38.73 29.20 7.59
CA PRO A 274 39.80 29.47 8.56
C PRO A 274 41.19 29.16 7.98
N GLU A 275 42.17 30.01 8.26
CA GLU A 275 43.55 29.85 7.75
C GLU A 275 44.27 28.60 8.27
N ARG A 276 43.75 28.01 9.35
CA ARG A 276 44.29 26.77 9.94
C ARG A 276 44.16 25.52 9.01
N LEU A 277 43.35 25.59 7.98
CA LEU A 277 43.22 24.52 7.01
C LEU A 277 44.28 24.65 5.91
N GLY A 278 45.02 23.61 5.62
CA GLY A 278 45.98 23.57 4.53
C GLY A 278 45.34 23.91 3.19
N PHE A 279 46.11 24.38 2.22
CA PHE A 279 45.64 24.83 0.90
C PHE A 279 44.72 23.79 0.21
N VAL A 280 45.12 22.54 0.19
CA VAL A 280 44.37 21.47 -0.47
C VAL A 280 43.00 21.22 0.21
N ALA A 281 42.97 21.25 1.53
CA ALA A 281 41.71 21.09 2.28
C ALA A 281 40.77 22.27 2.04
N ARG A 282 41.28 23.50 2.05
CA ARG A 282 40.52 24.72 1.72
C ARG A 282 39.98 24.68 0.29
N PHE A 283 40.78 24.23 -0.66
CA PHE A 283 40.36 24.11 -2.05
C PHE A 283 39.22 23.08 -2.18
N ARG A 284 39.39 21.87 -1.64
CA ARG A 284 38.37 20.80 -1.67
C ARG A 284 37.07 21.25 -0.99
N LEU A 285 37.16 21.86 0.18
CA LEU A 285 36.00 22.33 0.92
C LEU A 285 35.28 23.46 0.17
N ARG A 286 36.01 24.37 -0.48
CA ARG A 286 35.44 25.43 -1.31
C ARG A 286 34.72 24.89 -2.54
N VAL A 287 35.29 23.89 -3.22
CA VAL A 287 34.65 23.20 -4.35
C VAL A 287 33.40 22.47 -3.91
N PHE A 288 33.47 21.78 -2.78
CA PHE A 288 32.31 21.08 -2.18
C PHE A 288 31.20 22.06 -1.83
N LEU A 289 31.48 23.11 -1.08
CA LEU A 289 30.48 24.13 -0.67
C LEU A 289 29.90 24.90 -1.87
N ARG A 290 30.71 25.10 -2.90
CA ARG A 290 30.24 25.75 -4.15
C ARG A 290 29.26 24.87 -4.93
N ASN A 291 29.45 23.56 -4.87
CA ASN A 291 28.63 22.57 -5.56
C ASN A 291 27.66 21.83 -4.62
N LEU A 292 27.40 22.39 -3.44
CA LEU A 292 26.58 21.74 -2.40
C LEU A 292 25.19 21.30 -2.95
N GLY A 293 24.60 22.06 -3.86
CA GLY A 293 23.34 21.69 -4.52
C GLY A 293 23.44 20.37 -5.29
N ASN A 294 24.50 20.18 -6.07
CA ASN A 294 24.70 18.95 -6.86
C ASN A 294 25.03 17.76 -5.95
N PHE A 295 25.84 17.98 -4.91
CA PHE A 295 26.14 16.95 -3.93
C PHE A 295 24.91 16.59 -3.08
N ALA A 296 24.09 17.56 -2.70
CA ALA A 296 22.83 17.31 -2.00
C ALA A 296 21.87 16.48 -2.88
N THR A 297 21.78 16.82 -4.16
CA THR A 297 21.00 16.06 -5.14
C THR A 297 21.43 14.61 -5.21
N LEU A 298 22.74 14.37 -5.36
CA LEU A 298 23.31 13.02 -5.39
C LEU A 298 23.06 12.28 -4.07
N PHE A 299 23.28 12.95 -2.94
CA PHE A 299 23.06 12.39 -1.61
C PHE A 299 21.59 11.95 -1.42
N PHE A 300 20.65 12.83 -1.71
CA PHE A 300 19.23 12.48 -1.56
C PHE A 300 18.80 11.38 -2.53
N GLY A 301 19.29 11.39 -3.77
CA GLY A 301 19.01 10.31 -4.72
C GLY A 301 19.47 8.95 -4.22
N ILE A 302 20.72 8.86 -3.74
CA ILE A 302 21.27 7.61 -3.17
C ILE A 302 20.55 7.25 -1.88
N ALA A 303 20.28 8.22 -0.99
CA ALA A 303 19.61 7.98 0.28
C ALA A 303 18.19 7.42 0.07
N PHE A 304 17.41 7.98 -0.83
CA PHE A 304 16.08 7.48 -1.16
C PHE A 304 16.12 6.09 -1.78
N ALA A 305 17.02 5.86 -2.76
CA ALA A 305 17.18 4.54 -3.35
C ALA A 305 17.58 3.49 -2.30
N SER A 306 18.51 3.82 -1.40
CA SER A 306 18.94 2.94 -0.31
C SER A 306 17.82 2.69 0.69
N MET A 307 17.01 3.71 1.01
CA MET A 307 15.86 3.58 1.91
C MET A 307 14.82 2.61 1.36
N LEU A 308 14.46 2.72 0.07
CA LEU A 308 13.53 1.80 -0.58
C LEU A 308 14.06 0.38 -0.63
N LEU A 309 15.35 0.23 -0.96
CA LEU A 309 16.01 -1.08 -1.00
C LEU A 309 16.02 -1.73 0.39
N LEU A 310 16.41 -0.98 1.43
CA LEU A 310 16.41 -1.46 2.81
C LEU A 310 15.02 -1.84 3.27
N PHE A 311 14.01 -1.02 2.97
CA PHE A 311 12.61 -1.34 3.30
C PHE A 311 12.18 -2.66 2.64
N GLY A 312 12.40 -2.82 1.32
CA GLY A 312 12.03 -4.05 0.62
C GLY A 312 12.76 -5.29 1.14
N LEU A 313 14.07 -5.18 1.42
CA LEU A 313 14.88 -6.30 1.91
C LEU A 313 14.67 -6.61 3.40
N ALA A 314 14.22 -5.65 4.22
CA ALA A 314 14.02 -5.83 5.65
C ALA A 314 12.70 -6.53 6.00
N ILE A 315 11.67 -6.45 5.15
CA ILE A 315 10.35 -7.01 5.44
C ILE A 315 10.42 -8.50 5.72
N LEU A 316 10.95 -9.28 4.79
CA LEU A 316 10.98 -10.75 4.92
C LEU A 316 11.80 -11.24 6.13
N PRO A 317 13.05 -10.79 6.35
CA PRO A 317 13.81 -11.19 7.55
C PRO A 317 13.15 -10.75 8.85
N THR A 318 12.49 -9.59 8.88
CA THR A 318 11.79 -9.12 10.08
C THR A 318 10.61 -10.01 10.41
N MET A 319 9.82 -10.38 9.40
CA MET A 319 8.66 -11.26 9.59
C MET A 319 9.08 -12.67 10.01
N THR A 320 10.11 -13.24 9.38
CA THR A 320 10.63 -14.56 9.77
C THR A 320 11.19 -14.54 11.19
N HIS A 321 11.98 -13.52 11.53
CA HIS A 321 12.51 -13.37 12.88
C HIS A 321 11.41 -13.21 13.93
N TYR A 322 10.38 -12.45 13.61
CA TYR A 322 9.20 -12.32 14.49
C TYR A 322 8.48 -13.65 14.66
N ALA A 323 8.21 -14.37 13.57
CA ALA A 323 7.57 -15.68 13.61
C ALA A 323 8.37 -16.70 14.41
N ASP A 324 9.70 -16.76 14.21
CA ASP A 324 10.59 -17.67 14.94
C ASP A 324 10.66 -17.36 16.44
N ASN A 325 10.55 -16.09 16.82
CA ASN A 325 10.58 -15.67 18.23
C ASN A 325 9.19 -15.70 18.90
N LEU A 326 8.10 -15.77 18.14
CA LEU A 326 6.76 -15.85 18.70
C LEU A 326 6.63 -17.06 19.63
N HIS A 327 7.21 -18.19 19.25
CA HIS A 327 7.26 -19.42 20.05
C HIS A 327 7.98 -19.25 21.40
N ASN A 328 8.95 -18.34 21.47
CA ASN A 328 9.72 -18.06 22.67
C ASN A 328 9.07 -17.00 23.57
N THR A 329 8.17 -16.18 23.02
CA THR A 329 7.48 -15.10 23.73
C THR A 329 6.09 -15.51 24.20
N LEU A 330 5.44 -16.43 23.53
CA LEU A 330 4.21 -17.06 24.00
C LEU A 330 4.55 -18.13 25.05
N VAL A 331 4.94 -17.67 26.23
CA VAL A 331 5.20 -18.51 27.38
C VAL A 331 3.88 -18.87 28.04
N ALA A 332 3.15 -19.75 27.45
CA ALA A 332 2.28 -20.66 28.16
C ALA A 332 2.70 -22.08 27.72
N GLN A 333 3.74 -22.59 28.33
CA GLN A 333 3.97 -24.01 28.40
C GLN A 333 2.92 -24.58 29.33
N HIS A 334 1.77 -24.94 28.80
CA HIS A 334 0.82 -25.83 29.43
C HIS A 334 0.34 -26.85 28.43
#